data_ea240e5623f2469c4dd5439aba6551a4
#
_entry.id   ea240e5623f2469c4dd5439aba6551a4
#
_cell.length_a   1.000
_cell.length_b   1.000
_cell.length_c   1.000
_cell.angle_alpha   90.00
_cell.angle_beta   90.00
_cell.angle_gamma   90.00
#
_symmetry.space_group_name_H-M   'P 1'
#
loop_
_entity.id
_entity.type
_entity.pdbx_description
1 polymer ?
#
loop_
_entity_poly.entity_id
_entity_poly.type
_entity_poly.pdbx_seq_one_letter_code
_entity_poly.pdbx_strand_id
1 'polypeptide(L)'
;MSVPEPKAALERLHHWAQLTPLHVALRHKRQGQWHAWRWIDVLRDVGRLADGLRQQGFSEQSRLALSGAFEPNLLLLALAAQSVGGQVLTLADDLEPQALEQQLWRLHPSHACVQGRQPDWTFTQRLDFAQLLGPVDPVQRLQRWWQSGAETVLWSEEGTHWQGGLAVVLEQWLDSGHGLAFPETQASARRDRSEVAPTGLLLSPERLQHLADEIESRLAAHGTWRRRLCDWAIAHPHSGLRRLLKNRVRKLLGFQRLGYIWQPLKTTAEPIWLVEFKRDIA
;
A
#
# COMPACT_ATOMS: atom_id res chain seq x y z
N MET A 1 -1.13 -1.80 -17.93
CA MET A 1 -0.37 -2.91 -17.32
C MET A 1 -1.41 -3.95 -16.94
N SER A 2 -1.27 -5.19 -17.40
CA SER A 2 -2.13 -6.28 -16.97
C SER A 2 -1.79 -6.63 -15.52
N VAL A 3 -2.82 -6.89 -14.72
CA VAL A 3 -2.66 -7.51 -13.40
C VAL A 3 -1.78 -8.76 -13.60
N PRO A 4 -0.76 -9.01 -12.74
CA PRO A 4 0.06 -10.21 -12.85
C PRO A 4 -0.84 -11.44 -12.99
N GLU A 5 -0.41 -12.40 -13.78
CA GLU A 5 -1.22 -13.62 -13.97
C GLU A 5 -1.56 -14.17 -12.58
N PRO A 6 -2.84 -14.42 -12.28
CA PRO A 6 -3.29 -14.80 -10.93
C PRO A 6 -2.50 -15.99 -10.36
N LYS A 7 -2.11 -16.91 -11.22
CA LYS A 7 -1.32 -18.08 -10.87
C LYS A 7 0.08 -17.72 -10.34
N ALA A 8 0.75 -16.74 -10.97
CA ALA A 8 2.08 -16.31 -10.55
C ALA A 8 2.08 -15.63 -9.17
N ALA A 9 1.06 -14.81 -8.86
CA ALA A 9 0.93 -14.16 -7.56
C ALA A 9 0.76 -15.19 -6.42
N LEU A 10 -0.07 -16.21 -6.64
CA LEU A 10 -0.29 -17.27 -5.66
C LEU A 10 0.93 -18.18 -5.47
N GLU A 11 1.66 -18.51 -6.56
CA GLU A 11 2.90 -19.29 -6.49
C GLU A 11 3.95 -18.54 -5.64
N ARG A 12 4.09 -17.22 -5.80
CA ARG A 12 4.98 -16.40 -4.98
C ARG A 12 4.55 -16.35 -3.52
N LEU A 13 3.24 -16.21 -3.24
CA LEU A 13 2.71 -16.27 -1.88
C LEU A 13 3.05 -17.60 -1.21
N HIS A 14 2.82 -18.72 -1.90
CA HIS A 14 3.20 -20.04 -1.40
C HIS A 14 4.71 -20.16 -1.16
N HIS A 15 5.52 -19.65 -2.08
CA HIS A 15 6.98 -19.65 -1.94
C HIS A 15 7.43 -18.96 -0.66
N TRP A 16 6.94 -17.73 -0.38
CA TRP A 16 7.31 -17.00 0.83
C TRP A 16 6.77 -17.65 2.11
N ALA A 17 5.55 -18.19 2.06
CA ALA A 17 4.98 -18.92 3.19
C ALA A 17 5.75 -20.19 3.55
N GLN A 18 6.45 -20.79 2.58
CA GLN A 18 7.34 -21.94 2.81
C GLN A 18 8.74 -21.51 3.24
N LEU A 19 9.32 -20.51 2.56
CA LEU A 19 10.70 -20.09 2.77
C LEU A 19 10.88 -19.31 4.09
N THR A 20 9.97 -18.39 4.37
CA THR A 20 10.05 -17.49 5.54
C THR A 20 8.70 -17.36 6.25
N PRO A 21 8.10 -18.46 6.74
CA PRO A 21 6.72 -18.50 7.24
C PRO A 21 6.44 -17.49 8.37
N LEU A 22 7.43 -17.25 9.22
CA LEU A 22 7.29 -16.40 10.41
C LEU A 22 7.68 -14.94 10.18
N HIS A 23 8.25 -14.59 9.02
CA HIS A 23 8.55 -13.20 8.70
C HIS A 23 7.25 -12.40 8.50
N VAL A 24 7.28 -11.12 8.89
CA VAL A 24 6.15 -10.23 8.76
C VAL A 24 5.96 -9.84 7.30
N ALA A 25 4.82 -10.23 6.74
CA ALA A 25 4.43 -9.93 5.37
C ALA A 25 3.64 -8.63 5.24
N LEU A 26 2.71 -8.39 6.19
CA LEU A 26 1.85 -7.19 6.18
C LEU A 26 1.82 -6.53 7.56
N ARG A 27 1.68 -5.21 7.54
CA ARG A 27 1.50 -4.38 8.75
C ARG A 27 0.43 -3.33 8.49
N HIS A 28 -0.44 -3.16 9.45
CA HIS A 28 -1.45 -2.12 9.39
C HIS A 28 -1.70 -1.56 10.77
N LYS A 29 -1.77 -0.24 10.88
CA LYS A 29 -2.12 0.42 12.14
C LYS A 29 -3.63 0.55 12.23
N ARG A 30 -4.21 0.15 13.37
CA ARG A 30 -5.64 0.26 13.68
C ARG A 30 -5.80 0.64 15.14
N GLN A 31 -6.63 1.63 15.43
CA GLN A 31 -6.87 2.13 16.79
C GLN A 31 -5.55 2.46 17.52
N GLY A 32 -4.60 3.07 16.80
CA GLY A 32 -3.29 3.43 17.32
C GLY A 32 -2.32 2.26 17.54
N GLN A 33 -2.71 1.02 17.25
CA GLN A 33 -1.89 -0.17 17.44
C GLN A 33 -1.48 -0.79 16.09
N TRP A 34 -0.23 -1.27 16.02
CA TRP A 34 0.26 -2.01 14.86
C TRP A 34 -0.18 -3.47 14.94
N HIS A 35 -0.82 -3.94 13.87
CA HIS A 35 -1.17 -5.34 13.62
C HIS A 35 -0.25 -5.87 12.52
N ALA A 36 0.23 -7.09 12.68
CA ALA A 36 1.13 -7.73 11.74
C ALA A 36 0.60 -9.11 11.33
N TRP A 37 0.76 -9.45 10.07
CA TRP A 37 0.51 -10.77 9.48
C TRP A 37 1.83 -11.34 8.99
N ARG A 38 2.13 -12.56 9.41
CA ARG A 38 3.26 -13.32 8.87
C ARG A 38 2.86 -13.96 7.52
N TRP A 39 3.83 -14.37 6.73
CA TRP A 39 3.54 -15.01 5.44
C TRP A 39 2.60 -16.21 5.58
N ILE A 40 2.79 -17.03 6.61
CA ILE A 40 1.89 -18.18 6.87
C ILE A 40 0.47 -17.72 7.25
N ASP A 41 0.32 -16.59 7.94
CA ASP A 41 -0.98 -16.03 8.29
C ASP A 41 -1.69 -15.49 7.05
N VAL A 42 -0.94 -14.81 6.15
CA VAL A 42 -1.46 -14.34 4.86
C VAL A 42 -1.97 -15.50 4.01
N LEU A 43 -1.18 -16.55 3.85
CA LEU A 43 -1.57 -17.73 3.08
C LEU A 43 -2.84 -18.38 3.63
N ARG A 44 -2.91 -18.58 4.95
CA ARG A 44 -4.08 -19.14 5.62
C ARG A 44 -5.32 -18.27 5.41
N ASP A 45 -5.21 -16.95 5.61
CA ASP A 45 -6.34 -16.05 5.53
C ASP A 45 -6.82 -15.89 4.06
N VAL A 46 -5.93 -15.90 3.07
CA VAL A 46 -6.30 -15.98 1.65
C VAL A 46 -7.10 -17.26 1.34
N GLY A 47 -6.67 -18.41 1.87
CA GLY A 47 -7.40 -19.68 1.71
C GLY A 47 -8.80 -19.61 2.32
N ARG A 48 -8.93 -19.09 3.54
CA ARG A 48 -10.24 -18.93 4.22
C ARG A 48 -11.16 -17.97 3.49
N LEU A 49 -10.63 -16.85 2.99
CA LEU A 49 -11.39 -15.90 2.20
C LEU A 49 -11.85 -16.51 0.88
N ALA A 50 -11.01 -17.31 0.23
CA ALA A 50 -11.37 -18.03 -1.00
C ALA A 50 -12.53 -19.02 -0.75
N ASP A 51 -12.50 -19.74 0.37
CA ASP A 51 -13.59 -20.64 0.75
C ASP A 51 -14.87 -19.86 1.08
N GLY A 52 -14.77 -18.73 1.78
CA GLY A 52 -15.88 -17.83 2.04
C GLY A 52 -16.51 -17.28 0.74
N LEU A 53 -15.66 -16.89 -0.22
CA LEU A 53 -16.12 -16.43 -1.54
C LEU A 53 -16.87 -17.54 -2.28
N ARG A 54 -16.37 -18.78 -2.29
CA ARG A 54 -17.07 -19.93 -2.90
C ARG A 54 -18.42 -20.17 -2.25
N GLN A 55 -18.53 -20.07 -0.93
CA GLN A 55 -19.79 -20.20 -0.20
C GLN A 55 -20.79 -19.11 -0.57
N GLN A 56 -20.32 -17.93 -0.96
CA GLN A 56 -21.13 -16.84 -1.47
C GLN A 56 -21.42 -16.95 -2.98
N GLY A 57 -21.06 -18.06 -3.63
CA GLY A 57 -21.30 -18.29 -5.05
C GLY A 57 -20.28 -17.68 -6.00
N PHE A 58 -19.13 -17.19 -5.49
CA PHE A 58 -18.06 -16.69 -6.33
C PHE A 58 -17.33 -17.82 -7.05
N SER A 59 -17.09 -17.67 -8.34
CA SER A 59 -16.49 -18.68 -9.23
C SER A 59 -15.49 -18.05 -10.21
N GLU A 60 -14.91 -18.86 -11.08
CA GLU A 60 -14.00 -18.41 -12.14
C GLU A 60 -14.62 -17.39 -13.12
N GLN A 61 -15.94 -17.45 -13.30
CA GLN A 61 -16.66 -16.50 -14.16
C GLN A 61 -17.10 -15.24 -13.41
N SER A 62 -16.86 -15.18 -12.11
CA SER A 62 -17.28 -14.08 -11.25
C SER A 62 -16.31 -12.90 -11.36
N ARG A 63 -16.87 -11.69 -11.14
CA ARG A 63 -16.15 -10.43 -11.15
C ARG A 63 -16.34 -9.76 -9.79
N LEU A 64 -15.24 -9.49 -9.10
CA LEU A 64 -15.22 -8.80 -7.82
C LEU A 64 -14.81 -7.34 -8.01
N ALA A 65 -15.70 -6.41 -7.66
CA ALA A 65 -15.36 -4.99 -7.57
C ALA A 65 -14.83 -4.65 -6.19
N LEU A 66 -13.68 -3.97 -6.14
CA LEU A 66 -13.04 -3.49 -4.91
C LEU A 66 -12.93 -1.96 -4.95
N SER A 67 -13.33 -1.29 -3.86
CA SER A 67 -13.13 0.14 -3.68
C SER A 67 -12.71 0.44 -2.25
N GLY A 68 -11.61 1.17 -2.08
CA GLY A 68 -11.08 1.55 -0.76
C GLY A 68 -9.59 1.76 -0.73
N ALA A 69 -9.08 2.13 0.44
CA ALA A 69 -7.65 2.24 0.71
C ALA A 69 -6.97 0.87 0.58
N PHE A 70 -5.75 0.85 0.10
CA PHE A 70 -4.95 -0.36 0.15
C PHE A 70 -4.62 -0.67 1.61
N GLU A 71 -5.12 -1.78 2.08
CA GLU A 71 -4.92 -2.32 3.41
C GLU A 71 -4.94 -3.86 3.34
N PRO A 72 -4.52 -4.57 4.39
CA PRO A 72 -4.47 -6.03 4.36
C PRO A 72 -5.77 -6.69 3.89
N ASN A 73 -6.93 -6.22 4.37
CA ASN A 73 -8.22 -6.81 4.02
C ASN A 73 -8.48 -6.78 2.50
N LEU A 74 -8.22 -5.64 1.85
CA LEU A 74 -8.45 -5.48 0.42
C LEU A 74 -7.49 -6.33 -0.39
N LEU A 75 -6.20 -6.37 0.00
CA LEU A 75 -5.18 -7.18 -0.68
C LEU A 75 -5.44 -8.68 -0.54
N LEU A 76 -5.78 -9.14 0.67
CA LEU A 76 -6.10 -10.55 0.92
C LEU A 76 -7.34 -10.99 0.14
N LEU A 77 -8.37 -10.12 0.07
CA LEU A 77 -9.58 -10.41 -0.69
C LEU A 77 -9.31 -10.45 -2.20
N ALA A 78 -8.46 -9.56 -2.72
CA ALA A 78 -8.02 -9.59 -4.11
C ALA A 78 -7.31 -10.91 -4.45
N LEU A 79 -6.36 -11.34 -3.61
CA LEU A 79 -5.64 -12.62 -3.79
C LEU A 79 -6.58 -13.82 -3.66
N ALA A 80 -7.55 -13.77 -2.74
CA ALA A 80 -8.55 -14.83 -2.57
C ALA A 80 -9.45 -14.96 -3.81
N ALA A 81 -9.92 -13.84 -4.37
CA ALA A 81 -10.71 -13.86 -5.61
C ALA A 81 -9.91 -14.41 -6.80
N GLN A 82 -8.64 -14.04 -6.92
CA GLN A 82 -7.72 -14.59 -7.93
C GLN A 82 -7.47 -16.10 -7.71
N SER A 83 -7.41 -16.56 -6.46
CA SER A 83 -7.22 -18.00 -6.16
C SER A 83 -8.43 -18.86 -6.53
N VAL A 84 -9.62 -18.26 -6.55
CA VAL A 84 -10.84 -18.92 -7.07
C VAL A 84 -10.88 -18.89 -8.61
N GLY A 85 -10.02 -18.08 -9.25
CA GLY A 85 -9.99 -17.90 -10.71
C GLY A 85 -10.83 -16.72 -11.19
N GLY A 86 -11.48 -15.97 -10.29
CA GLY A 86 -12.33 -14.83 -10.65
C GLY A 86 -11.53 -13.57 -11.00
N GLN A 87 -12.18 -12.64 -11.63
CA GLN A 87 -11.60 -11.36 -12.05
C GLN A 87 -11.76 -10.29 -10.95
N VAL A 88 -10.69 -9.54 -10.66
CA VAL A 88 -10.71 -8.40 -9.74
C VAL A 88 -10.75 -7.10 -10.54
N LEU A 89 -11.68 -6.23 -10.19
CA LEU A 89 -11.87 -4.88 -10.74
C LEU A 89 -11.68 -3.86 -9.62
N THR A 90 -10.92 -2.80 -9.86
CA THR A 90 -10.77 -1.69 -8.92
C THR A 90 -11.66 -0.51 -9.34
N LEU A 91 -12.37 0.06 -8.39
CA LEU A 91 -13.14 1.30 -8.54
C LEU A 91 -12.50 2.37 -7.67
N ALA A 92 -12.41 3.59 -8.17
CA ALA A 92 -11.84 4.68 -7.39
C ALA A 92 -12.60 4.87 -6.06
N ASP A 93 -11.87 5.07 -4.98
CA ASP A 93 -12.41 5.18 -3.60
C ASP A 93 -12.83 6.61 -3.24
N ASP A 94 -12.54 7.56 -4.09
CA ASP A 94 -12.95 8.96 -4.00
C ASP A 94 -14.23 9.29 -4.78
N LEU A 95 -14.90 8.28 -5.35
CA LEU A 95 -16.14 8.48 -6.11
C LEU A 95 -17.31 8.84 -5.21
N GLU A 96 -18.10 9.80 -5.67
CA GLU A 96 -19.42 10.07 -5.10
C GLU A 96 -20.34 8.85 -5.22
N PRO A 97 -21.29 8.62 -4.28
CA PRO A 97 -22.12 7.43 -4.26
C PRO A 97 -22.86 7.14 -5.57
N GLN A 98 -23.35 8.19 -6.25
CA GLN A 98 -24.03 8.06 -7.53
C GLN A 98 -23.10 7.62 -8.67
N ALA A 99 -21.89 8.17 -8.70
CA ALA A 99 -20.88 7.79 -9.70
C ALA A 99 -20.38 6.35 -9.47
N LEU A 100 -20.24 5.95 -8.22
CA LEU A 100 -19.88 4.58 -7.84
C LEU A 100 -20.96 3.59 -8.31
N GLU A 101 -22.25 3.90 -8.06
CA GLU A 101 -23.37 3.08 -8.52
C GLU A 101 -23.40 2.95 -10.04
N GLN A 102 -23.21 4.05 -10.78
CA GLN A 102 -23.14 4.04 -12.24
C GLN A 102 -21.98 3.17 -12.76
N GLN A 103 -20.81 3.23 -12.12
CA GLN A 103 -19.68 2.39 -12.50
C GLN A 103 -19.96 0.91 -12.20
N LEU A 104 -20.52 0.58 -11.04
CA LEU A 104 -20.92 -0.78 -10.71
C LEU A 104 -21.97 -1.29 -11.73
N TRP A 105 -22.94 -0.47 -12.08
CA TRP A 105 -23.93 -0.82 -13.08
C TRP A 105 -23.32 -1.07 -14.46
N ARG A 106 -22.36 -0.26 -14.87
CA ARG A 106 -21.64 -0.41 -16.15
C ARG A 106 -20.75 -1.65 -16.21
N LEU A 107 -20.10 -1.97 -15.10
CA LEU A 107 -19.14 -3.07 -15.03
C LEU A 107 -19.78 -4.42 -14.76
N HIS A 108 -21.01 -4.43 -14.25
CA HIS A 108 -21.77 -5.63 -13.88
C HIS A 108 -20.95 -6.64 -13.06
N PRO A 109 -20.29 -6.24 -11.94
CA PRO A 109 -19.62 -7.20 -11.10
C PRO A 109 -20.66 -8.09 -10.41
N SER A 110 -20.35 -9.38 -10.25
CA SER A 110 -21.19 -10.30 -9.48
C SER A 110 -21.15 -9.99 -7.98
N HIS A 111 -19.99 -9.54 -7.50
CA HIS A 111 -19.73 -9.25 -6.10
C HIS A 111 -18.99 -7.92 -5.94
N ALA A 112 -19.23 -7.23 -4.84
CA ALA A 112 -18.54 -5.98 -4.53
C ALA A 112 -18.19 -5.86 -3.04
N CYS A 113 -16.97 -5.38 -2.76
CA CYS A 113 -16.53 -4.99 -1.43
C CYS A 113 -16.06 -3.53 -1.51
N VAL A 114 -16.82 -2.64 -0.90
CA VAL A 114 -16.55 -1.19 -0.90
C VAL A 114 -16.36 -0.72 0.53
N GLN A 115 -15.27 -0.04 0.81
CA GLN A 115 -15.01 0.57 2.10
C GLN A 115 -15.80 1.89 2.25
N GLY A 116 -16.24 2.18 3.48
CA GLY A 116 -16.95 3.41 3.80
C GLY A 116 -18.45 3.37 3.53
N ARG A 117 -19.02 4.53 3.17
CA ARG A 117 -20.46 4.67 2.96
C ARG A 117 -20.86 4.03 1.64
N GLN A 118 -21.72 3.03 1.71
CA GLN A 118 -22.15 2.27 0.54
C GLN A 118 -23.56 2.68 0.13
N PRO A 119 -23.80 2.92 -1.17
CA PRO A 119 -25.17 3.07 -1.69
C PRO A 119 -25.94 1.76 -1.58
N ASP A 120 -27.27 1.85 -1.55
CA ASP A 120 -28.14 0.68 -1.60
C ASP A 120 -28.29 0.20 -3.04
N TRP A 121 -27.54 -0.81 -3.42
CA TRP A 121 -27.69 -1.50 -4.71
C TRP A 121 -28.18 -2.94 -4.51
N THR A 122 -28.98 -3.44 -5.43
CA THR A 122 -29.57 -4.80 -5.38
C THR A 122 -29.05 -5.73 -6.48
N PHE A 123 -28.32 -5.21 -7.45
CA PHE A 123 -27.86 -5.94 -8.65
C PHE A 123 -26.48 -6.62 -8.49
N THR A 124 -25.80 -6.37 -7.39
CA THR A 124 -24.47 -6.93 -7.09
C THR A 124 -24.46 -7.43 -5.65
N GLN A 125 -23.92 -8.61 -5.42
CA GLN A 125 -23.81 -9.17 -4.09
C GLN A 125 -22.77 -8.40 -3.27
N ARG A 126 -23.19 -7.84 -2.15
CA ARG A 126 -22.32 -7.15 -1.21
C ARG A 126 -21.53 -8.16 -0.39
N LEU A 127 -20.23 -7.94 -0.30
CA LEU A 127 -19.36 -8.74 0.56
C LEU A 127 -18.94 -7.97 1.80
N ASP A 128 -19.02 -8.62 2.95
CA ASP A 128 -18.41 -8.18 4.20
C ASP A 128 -17.21 -9.08 4.49
N PHE A 129 -16.05 -8.44 4.63
CA PHE A 129 -14.79 -9.13 4.90
C PHE A 129 -14.85 -9.99 6.18
N ALA A 130 -15.51 -9.50 7.23
CA ALA A 130 -15.63 -10.24 8.49
C ALA A 130 -16.48 -11.51 8.32
N GLN A 131 -17.53 -11.45 7.51
CA GLN A 131 -18.39 -12.60 7.23
C GLN A 131 -17.64 -13.65 6.40
N LEU A 132 -16.81 -13.24 5.44
CA LEU A 132 -16.03 -14.15 4.60
C LEU A 132 -14.98 -14.95 5.38
N LEU A 133 -14.34 -14.33 6.36
CA LEU A 133 -13.37 -15.01 7.21
C LEU A 133 -14.02 -16.01 8.17
N GLY A 134 -15.32 -15.87 8.45
CA GLY A 134 -16.00 -16.63 9.47
C GLY A 134 -15.48 -16.33 10.90
N PRO A 135 -15.90 -17.07 11.91
CA PRO A 135 -15.40 -16.93 13.27
C PRO A 135 -13.91 -17.24 13.29
N VAL A 136 -13.12 -16.20 13.37
CA VAL A 136 -11.66 -16.30 13.56
C VAL A 136 -11.44 -16.38 15.07
N ASP A 137 -10.87 -17.48 15.55
CA ASP A 137 -10.16 -17.42 16.82
C ASP A 137 -9.20 -16.23 16.73
N PRO A 138 -9.21 -15.33 17.72
CA PRO A 138 -8.29 -14.19 17.70
C PRO A 138 -6.89 -14.79 17.73
N VAL A 139 -6.36 -15.07 16.53
CA VAL A 139 -4.95 -15.37 16.38
C VAL A 139 -4.25 -14.24 17.07
N GLN A 140 -3.38 -14.57 18.02
CA GLN A 140 -2.57 -13.62 18.74
C GLN A 140 -1.88 -12.74 17.69
N ARG A 141 -2.58 -11.68 17.31
CA ARG A 141 -2.02 -10.66 16.44
C ARG A 141 -0.85 -10.14 17.25
N LEU A 142 0.34 -10.21 16.68
CA LEU A 142 1.55 -9.75 17.36
C LEU A 142 1.31 -8.29 17.78
N GLN A 143 0.91 -8.05 18.99
CA GLN A 143 0.58 -6.73 19.53
C GLN A 143 1.83 -5.84 19.65
N ARG A 144 3.02 -6.45 19.60
CA ARG A 144 4.29 -5.75 19.67
C ARG A 144 5.15 -6.15 18.49
N TRP A 145 5.31 -5.19 17.60
CA TRP A 145 6.30 -5.26 16.56
C TRP A 145 7.55 -4.50 16.99
N TRP A 146 8.68 -5.19 16.97
CA TRP A 146 9.99 -4.59 17.16
C TRP A 146 10.64 -4.46 15.79
N GLN A 147 11.10 -3.26 15.45
CA GLN A 147 11.99 -3.09 14.32
C GLN A 147 13.30 -3.82 14.60
N SER A 148 13.51 -4.96 14.00
CA SER A 148 14.87 -5.37 13.73
C SER A 148 15.39 -4.38 12.66
N GLY A 149 16.47 -3.69 12.94
CA GLY A 149 17.04 -2.70 12.01
C GLY A 149 17.41 -3.25 10.64
N ALA A 150 17.31 -4.56 10.43
CA ALA A 150 17.63 -5.29 9.20
C ALA A 150 16.42 -5.56 8.30
N GLU A 151 15.17 -5.43 8.78
CA GLU A 151 14.00 -5.74 7.95
C GLU A 151 13.75 -4.68 6.87
N THR A 152 13.55 -5.17 5.65
CA THR A 152 13.09 -4.35 4.51
C THR A 152 11.58 -4.20 4.56
N VAL A 153 11.10 -2.95 4.51
CA VAL A 153 9.67 -2.65 4.61
C VAL A 153 9.28 -1.71 3.48
N LEU A 154 8.32 -2.15 2.66
CA LEU A 154 7.64 -1.32 1.69
C LEU A 154 6.51 -0.55 2.39
N TRP A 155 6.23 0.65 1.91
CA TRP A 155 5.16 1.51 2.40
C TRP A 155 4.24 1.90 1.27
N SER A 156 2.93 1.78 1.49
CA SER A 156 1.91 2.34 0.62
C SER A 156 0.86 3.07 1.45
N GLU A 157 0.42 4.22 0.98
CA GLU A 157 -0.66 5.04 1.54
C GLU A 157 -1.70 5.37 0.47
N GLU A 158 -1.84 4.47 -0.48
CA GLU A 158 -2.69 4.59 -1.66
C GLU A 158 -4.00 3.83 -1.49
N GLY A 159 -4.88 3.99 -2.46
CA GLY A 159 -6.13 3.28 -2.56
C GLY A 159 -6.46 2.92 -4.01
N THR A 160 -7.69 2.49 -4.23
CA THR A 160 -8.18 2.07 -5.53
C THR A 160 -8.39 3.24 -6.53
N HIS A 161 -8.26 4.51 -6.08
CA HIS A 161 -8.16 5.67 -6.97
C HIS A 161 -6.91 5.59 -7.86
N TRP A 162 -5.83 4.97 -7.39
CA TRP A 162 -4.65 4.73 -8.21
C TRP A 162 -4.91 3.63 -9.24
N GLN A 163 -5.17 4.03 -10.49
CA GLN A 163 -5.41 3.10 -11.60
C GLN A 163 -4.24 2.13 -11.81
N GLY A 164 -4.52 0.82 -11.72
CA GLY A 164 -3.49 -0.22 -11.81
C GLY A 164 -2.61 -0.36 -10.55
N GLY A 165 -2.79 0.50 -9.55
CA GLY A 165 -1.99 0.50 -8.33
C GLY A 165 -2.06 -0.80 -7.55
N LEU A 166 -3.22 -1.43 -7.49
CA LEU A 166 -3.38 -2.74 -6.85
C LEU A 166 -2.45 -3.79 -7.46
N ALA A 167 -2.36 -3.83 -8.79
CA ALA A 167 -1.46 -4.75 -9.48
C ALA A 167 0.00 -4.48 -9.14
N VAL A 168 0.39 -3.21 -9.16
CA VAL A 168 1.76 -2.77 -8.81
C VAL A 168 2.11 -3.15 -7.38
N VAL A 169 1.20 -2.87 -6.43
CA VAL A 169 1.44 -3.17 -5.00
C VAL A 169 1.57 -4.67 -4.78
N LEU A 170 0.68 -5.47 -5.35
CA LEU A 170 0.75 -6.94 -5.26
C LEU A 170 2.03 -7.50 -5.89
N GLU A 171 2.38 -7.04 -7.10
CA GLU A 171 3.57 -7.47 -7.81
C GLU A 171 4.84 -7.14 -7.00
N GLN A 172 5.03 -5.88 -6.62
CA GLN A 172 6.23 -5.44 -5.89
C GLN A 172 6.36 -6.12 -4.52
N TRP A 173 5.25 -6.30 -3.82
CA TRP A 173 5.23 -6.99 -2.53
C TRP A 173 5.59 -8.46 -2.65
N LEU A 174 4.92 -9.19 -3.56
CA LEU A 174 5.13 -10.62 -3.74
C LEU A 174 6.46 -10.97 -4.42
N ASP A 175 6.98 -10.11 -5.30
CA ASP A 175 8.28 -10.30 -5.93
C ASP A 175 9.43 -10.10 -4.96
N SER A 176 9.33 -9.07 -4.14
CA SER A 176 10.41 -8.73 -3.21
C SER A 176 10.44 -9.62 -1.96
N GLY A 177 9.28 -10.15 -1.52
CA GLY A 177 9.13 -10.83 -0.23
C GLY A 177 9.31 -9.93 0.99
N HIS A 178 9.36 -8.61 0.77
CA HIS A 178 9.49 -7.62 1.85
C HIS A 178 8.18 -7.45 2.60
N GLY A 179 8.26 -6.99 3.86
CA GLY A 179 7.07 -6.58 4.60
C GLY A 179 6.43 -5.35 3.96
N LEU A 180 5.11 -5.31 3.84
CA LEU A 180 4.37 -4.16 3.32
C LEU A 180 3.54 -3.54 4.45
N ALA A 181 3.65 -2.22 4.62
CA ALA A 181 3.03 -1.48 5.71
C ALA A 181 2.08 -0.39 5.20
N PHE A 182 0.98 -0.20 5.94
CA PHE A 182 -0.07 0.76 5.63
C PHE A 182 -0.35 1.65 6.85
N PRO A 183 -0.70 2.95 6.64
CA PRO A 183 -1.13 3.84 7.71
C PRO A 183 -2.51 3.45 8.25
N GLU A 184 -2.87 3.99 9.40
CA GLU A 184 -4.22 3.89 9.93
C GLU A 184 -5.22 4.72 9.12
N THR A 185 -4.80 5.94 8.75
CA THR A 185 -5.56 6.88 7.92
C THR A 185 -4.60 7.72 7.08
N GLN A 186 -5.11 8.38 6.05
CA GLN A 186 -4.33 9.37 5.28
C GLN A 186 -3.79 10.50 6.19
N ALA A 187 -4.59 10.98 7.14
CA ALA A 187 -4.18 12.04 8.06
C ALA A 187 -3.04 11.61 9.00
N SER A 188 -2.99 10.32 9.37
CA SER A 188 -1.93 9.78 10.25
C SER A 188 -0.70 9.27 9.49
N ALA A 189 -0.78 9.16 8.15
CA ALA A 189 0.20 8.48 7.30
C ALA A 189 1.66 8.93 7.57
N ARG A 190 1.88 10.23 7.74
CA ARG A 190 3.22 10.76 8.06
C ARG A 190 3.75 10.27 9.39
N ARG A 191 2.92 10.30 10.45
CA ARG A 191 3.30 9.83 11.78
C ARG A 191 3.60 8.33 11.73
N ASP A 192 2.71 7.58 11.13
CA ASP A 192 2.77 6.12 11.04
C ASP A 192 3.98 5.68 10.21
N ARG A 193 4.28 6.39 9.11
CA ARG A 193 5.49 6.19 8.31
C ARG A 193 6.77 6.48 9.11
N SER A 194 6.75 7.51 9.97
CA SER A 194 7.89 7.81 10.84
C SER A 194 8.15 6.71 11.88
N GLU A 195 7.11 6.05 12.35
CA GLU A 195 7.20 4.92 13.27
C GLU A 195 7.77 3.67 12.57
N VAL A 196 7.37 3.41 11.33
CA VAL A 196 7.82 2.26 10.54
C VAL A 196 9.23 2.47 9.98
N ALA A 197 9.56 3.70 9.59
CA ALA A 197 10.80 4.05 8.88
C ALA A 197 11.05 3.11 7.67
N PRO A 198 10.19 3.14 6.64
CA PRO A 198 10.24 2.19 5.53
C PRO A 198 11.54 2.30 4.73
N THR A 199 11.88 1.21 4.06
CA THR A 199 13.03 1.12 3.15
C THR A 199 12.63 1.37 1.69
N GLY A 200 11.34 1.21 1.37
CA GLY A 200 10.80 1.44 0.02
C GLY A 200 9.43 2.11 0.06
N LEU A 201 9.12 2.89 -0.98
CA LEU A 201 7.82 3.53 -1.19
C LEU A 201 7.16 2.98 -2.46
N LEU A 202 5.87 2.63 -2.34
CA LEU A 202 4.98 2.26 -3.43
C LEU A 202 3.86 3.30 -3.48
N LEU A 203 4.06 4.36 -4.27
CA LEU A 203 3.16 5.51 -4.36
C LEU A 203 2.85 5.82 -5.82
N SER A 204 1.67 6.36 -6.08
CA SER A 204 1.30 6.90 -7.38
C SER A 204 2.15 8.12 -7.76
N PRO A 205 2.28 8.46 -9.05
CA PRO A 205 2.95 9.68 -9.46
C PRO A 205 2.34 10.93 -8.83
N GLU A 206 1.03 10.98 -8.71
CA GLU A 206 0.27 12.08 -8.10
C GLU A 206 0.64 12.21 -6.61
N ARG A 207 0.68 11.09 -5.91
CA ARG A 207 1.04 11.09 -4.48
C ARG A 207 2.50 11.46 -4.25
N LEU A 208 3.39 11.03 -5.14
CA LEU A 208 4.78 11.46 -5.11
C LEU A 208 4.92 12.97 -5.31
N GLN A 209 4.13 13.57 -6.20
CA GLN A 209 4.10 15.01 -6.39
C GLN A 209 3.58 15.74 -5.14
N HIS A 210 2.46 15.29 -4.56
CA HIS A 210 1.96 15.84 -3.30
C HIS A 210 3.00 15.76 -2.16
N LEU A 211 3.74 14.66 -2.10
CA LEU A 211 4.81 14.50 -1.12
C LEU A 211 5.95 15.49 -1.37
N ALA A 212 6.28 15.76 -2.63
CA ALA A 212 7.26 16.77 -3.01
C ALA A 212 6.81 18.17 -2.58
N ASP A 213 5.56 18.52 -2.84
CA ASP A 213 4.96 19.80 -2.45
C ASP A 213 4.90 19.94 -0.91
N GLU A 214 4.60 18.86 -0.19
CA GLU A 214 4.66 18.84 1.27
C GLU A 214 6.09 19.12 1.79
N ILE A 215 7.10 18.52 1.17
CA ILE A 215 8.50 18.76 1.50
C ILE A 215 8.84 20.24 1.25
N GLU A 216 8.46 20.76 0.09
CA GLU A 216 8.75 22.13 -0.30
C GLU A 216 8.03 23.16 0.60
N SER A 217 6.79 22.92 0.97
CA SER A 217 6.03 23.78 1.89
C SER A 217 6.64 23.85 3.30
N ARG A 218 7.41 22.83 3.70
CA ARG A 218 8.11 22.79 5.00
C ARG A 218 9.50 23.38 4.97
N LEU A 219 10.04 23.62 3.79
CA LEU A 219 11.23 24.43 3.64
C LEU A 219 10.86 25.89 3.97
N ALA A 220 11.83 26.65 4.47
CA ALA A 220 11.58 28.05 4.79
C ALA A 220 11.07 28.82 3.56
N ALA A 221 10.16 29.80 3.79
CA ALA A 221 9.55 30.58 2.71
C ALA A 221 10.60 31.20 1.78
N HIS A 222 10.30 31.27 0.48
CA HIS A 222 11.14 31.89 -0.52
C HIS A 222 11.50 33.34 -0.10
N GLY A 223 12.77 33.74 -0.29
CA GLY A 223 13.26 35.06 0.10
C GLY A 223 13.80 35.17 1.52
N THR A 224 13.56 34.20 2.40
CA THR A 224 14.14 34.20 3.75
C THR A 224 15.61 33.75 3.75
N TRP A 225 16.38 34.24 4.73
CA TRP A 225 17.78 33.81 4.90
C TRP A 225 17.89 32.29 5.15
N ARG A 226 16.89 31.69 5.81
CA ARG A 226 16.83 30.24 6.06
C ARG A 226 16.67 29.47 4.75
N ARG A 227 15.84 29.98 3.81
CA ARG A 227 15.70 29.37 2.47
C ARG A 227 17.01 29.48 1.68
N ARG A 228 17.66 30.63 1.69
CA ARG A 228 18.98 30.80 1.06
C ARG A 228 20.02 29.84 1.60
N LEU A 229 19.98 29.57 2.93
CA LEU A 229 20.87 28.61 3.56
C LEU A 229 20.58 27.17 3.09
N CYS A 230 19.29 26.81 2.95
CA CYS A 230 18.88 25.50 2.40
C CYS A 230 19.32 25.35 0.95
N ASP A 231 19.04 26.37 0.12
CA ASP A 231 19.40 26.37 -1.31
C ASP A 231 20.94 26.32 -1.48
N TRP A 232 21.68 27.06 -0.65
CA TRP A 232 23.14 26.98 -0.62
C TRP A 232 23.65 25.59 -0.20
N ALA A 233 23.02 25.00 0.82
CA ALA A 233 23.40 23.64 1.27
C ALA A 233 23.10 22.58 0.20
N ILE A 234 22.02 22.74 -0.55
CA ILE A 234 21.66 21.87 -1.69
C ILE A 234 22.70 22.02 -2.81
N ALA A 235 23.14 23.25 -3.11
CA ALA A 235 24.13 23.55 -4.16
C ALA A 235 25.54 23.04 -3.81
N HIS A 236 25.85 22.80 -2.52
CA HIS A 236 27.17 22.39 -2.06
C HIS A 236 27.17 20.96 -1.52
N PRO A 237 27.33 19.93 -2.36
CA PRO A 237 27.13 18.52 -2.01
C PRO A 237 28.07 18.00 -0.90
N HIS A 238 29.22 18.63 -0.70
CA HIS A 238 30.21 18.21 0.30
C HIS A 238 30.08 18.94 1.65
N SER A 239 29.09 19.81 1.84
CA SER A 239 28.93 20.53 3.10
C SER A 239 28.32 19.64 4.19
N GLY A 240 28.92 19.62 5.37
CA GLY A 240 28.38 18.92 6.55
C GLY A 240 26.97 19.41 6.93
N LEU A 241 26.65 20.67 6.63
CA LEU A 241 25.34 21.27 6.85
C LEU A 241 24.24 20.62 5.98
N ARG A 242 24.56 20.30 4.72
CA ARG A 242 23.66 19.55 3.83
C ARG A 242 23.30 18.19 4.44
N ARG A 243 24.29 17.47 4.95
CA ARG A 243 24.06 16.16 5.57
C ARG A 243 23.15 16.26 6.81
N LEU A 244 23.34 17.28 7.63
CA LEU A 244 22.48 17.54 8.78
C LEU A 244 21.06 17.90 8.38
N LEU A 245 20.87 18.82 7.42
CA LEU A 245 19.55 19.21 6.91
C LEU A 245 18.83 18.03 6.28
N LYS A 246 19.52 17.27 5.43
CA LYS A 246 18.97 16.05 4.81
C LYS A 246 18.52 15.04 5.85
N ASN A 247 19.36 14.74 6.84
CA ASN A 247 19.02 13.80 7.91
C ASN A 247 17.81 14.28 8.73
N ARG A 248 17.72 15.58 8.99
CA ARG A 248 16.58 16.17 9.70
C ARG A 248 15.28 16.06 8.88
N VAL A 249 15.33 16.36 7.59
CA VAL A 249 14.19 16.20 6.67
C VAL A 249 13.79 14.72 6.57
N ARG A 250 14.75 13.82 6.36
CA ARG A 250 14.49 12.37 6.35
C ARG A 250 13.81 11.90 7.63
N LYS A 251 14.27 12.38 8.78
CA LYS A 251 13.66 12.03 10.08
C LYS A 251 12.23 12.55 10.21
N LEU A 252 11.97 13.80 9.79
CA LEU A 252 10.64 14.42 9.86
C LEU A 252 9.62 13.74 8.94
N LEU A 253 10.06 13.17 7.83
CA LEU A 253 9.23 12.50 6.84
C LEU A 253 9.11 10.99 7.06
N GLY A 254 9.88 10.44 8.00
CA GLY A 254 9.95 8.99 8.21
C GLY A 254 10.81 8.25 7.18
N PHE A 255 11.73 8.95 6.49
CA PHE A 255 12.57 8.40 5.42
C PHE A 255 13.98 8.02 5.87
N GLN A 256 14.20 7.76 7.17
CA GLN A 256 15.52 7.47 7.72
C GLN A 256 16.23 6.31 7.02
N ARG A 257 15.45 5.30 6.61
CA ARG A 257 15.93 4.05 5.99
C ARG A 257 15.59 3.93 4.51
N LEU A 258 14.99 4.98 3.93
CA LEU A 258 14.51 4.93 2.55
C LEU A 258 15.66 4.73 1.58
N GLY A 259 15.62 3.65 0.81
CA GLY A 259 16.56 3.29 -0.24
C GLY A 259 15.93 3.07 -1.61
N TYR A 260 14.59 2.87 -1.66
CA TYR A 260 13.89 2.55 -2.88
C TYR A 260 12.59 3.35 -3.00
N ILE A 261 12.29 3.84 -4.21
CA ILE A 261 11.00 4.43 -4.55
C ILE A 261 10.60 3.83 -5.89
N TRP A 262 9.43 3.18 -5.90
CA TRP A 262 8.88 2.65 -7.12
C TRP A 262 8.47 3.78 -8.08
N GLN A 263 8.79 3.63 -9.35
CA GLN A 263 8.40 4.56 -10.38
C GLN A 263 7.96 3.80 -11.64
N PRO A 264 6.91 4.24 -12.32
CA PRO A 264 6.55 3.67 -13.61
C PRO A 264 7.66 3.96 -14.65
N LEU A 265 7.94 2.99 -15.48
CA LEU A 265 9.01 3.02 -16.53
C LEU A 265 8.95 4.21 -17.50
N LYS A 266 7.89 5.02 -17.50
CA LYS A 266 7.63 6.12 -18.44
C LYS A 266 7.46 7.49 -17.77
N THR A 267 7.95 7.72 -16.59
CA THR A 267 7.83 9.04 -15.95
C THR A 267 8.87 9.99 -16.52
N THR A 268 8.43 11.03 -17.22
CA THR A 268 9.25 11.96 -18.01
C THR A 268 10.01 13.01 -17.20
N ALA A 269 9.77 13.12 -15.90
CA ALA A 269 10.53 14.02 -15.02
C ALA A 269 10.58 13.48 -13.61
N GLU A 270 11.76 13.06 -13.15
CA GLU A 270 11.97 12.80 -11.73
C GLU A 270 11.99 14.14 -10.98
N PRO A 271 11.23 14.29 -9.87
CA PRO A 271 11.35 15.46 -9.02
C PRO A 271 12.81 15.63 -8.56
N ILE A 272 13.33 16.84 -8.61
CA ILE A 272 14.76 17.15 -8.31
C ILE A 272 15.18 16.58 -6.96
N TRP A 273 14.31 16.64 -5.94
CA TRP A 273 14.57 16.08 -4.63
C TRP A 273 14.74 14.55 -4.63
N LEU A 274 14.05 13.86 -5.53
CA LEU A 274 14.11 12.40 -5.66
C LEU A 274 15.45 11.94 -6.23
N VAL A 275 15.98 12.67 -7.22
CA VAL A 275 17.30 12.44 -7.82
C VAL A 275 18.38 12.62 -6.75
N GLU A 276 18.23 13.63 -5.91
CA GLU A 276 19.17 13.90 -4.83
C GLU A 276 19.11 12.86 -3.71
N PHE A 277 17.91 12.31 -3.42
CA PHE A 277 17.79 11.20 -2.46
C PHE A 277 18.43 9.90 -2.97
N LYS A 278 18.36 9.62 -4.27
CA LYS A 278 18.96 8.43 -4.89
C LYS A 278 20.49 8.50 -4.99
N ARG A 279 21.05 9.67 -5.29
CA ARG A 279 22.51 9.85 -5.49
C ARG A 279 23.37 9.51 -4.27
N ASP A 280 22.81 9.47 -3.08
CA ASP A 280 23.54 9.19 -1.86
C ASP A 280 23.43 7.71 -1.40
N ILE A 281 22.85 6.84 -2.23
CA ILE A 281 22.66 5.41 -1.94
C ILE A 281 23.65 4.56 -2.76
N ALA A 282 24.26 5.13 -3.78
CA ALA A 282 25.35 4.58 -4.54
C ALA A 282 26.69 5.04 -3.93
#